data_c95d6dec0e688397d7f485fac1b8b092
#
_entry.id   c95d6dec0e688397d7f485fac1b8b092
#
_cell.length_a   1.000
_cell.length_b   1.000
_cell.length_c   1.000
_cell.angle_alpha   90.00
_cell.angle_beta   90.00
_cell.angle_gamma   90.00
#
_symmetry.space_group_name_H-M   'P 1'
#
loop_
_entity.id
_entity.type
_entity.pdbx_description
1 polymer ?
#
loop_
_entity_poly.entity_id
_entity_poly.type
_entity_poly.pdbx_seq_one_letter_code
_entity_poly.pdbx_strand_id
1 'polypeptide(L)'
;MNQTQINETKSKKWCKWLPLLAAFLIPLLISVIICIDHEVYPFGERCLLQVDMYHQYCPFFTEFVDKLRSGESLMYSWTIGLGADFVSLFAYYLASPLNWFLLLCPKGYVIEFMSILMILRISLCGLTFAYYLKKHFHTDHPVI
;
A
#
# COMPACT_ATOMS: atom_id res chain seq x y z
N MET A 1 38.90 6.61 -19.60
CA MET A 1 37.81 7.26 -18.84
C MET A 1 38.20 7.19 -17.37
N ASN A 2 38.53 8.35 -16.76
CA ASN A 2 39.16 8.41 -15.44
C ASN A 2 38.17 8.03 -14.33
N GLN A 3 38.64 7.36 -13.29
CA GLN A 3 37.90 6.94 -12.07
C GLN A 3 37.12 8.13 -11.42
N THR A 4 37.66 9.33 -11.51
CA THR A 4 37.03 10.58 -11.03
C THR A 4 35.75 10.93 -11.82
N GLN A 5 35.74 10.77 -13.12
CA GLN A 5 34.55 11.02 -13.95
C GLN A 5 33.44 9.97 -13.73
N ILE A 6 33.82 8.73 -13.44
CA ILE A 6 32.85 7.67 -13.10
C ILE A 6 32.18 7.95 -11.75
N ASN A 7 32.94 8.45 -10.78
CA ASN A 7 32.42 8.79 -9.45
C ASN A 7 31.52 10.03 -9.48
N GLU A 8 31.84 11.05 -10.27
CA GLU A 8 30.99 12.24 -10.45
C GLU A 8 29.66 11.93 -11.16
N THR A 9 29.69 11.05 -12.17
CA THR A 9 28.47 10.62 -12.88
C THR A 9 27.58 9.72 -11.99
N LYS A 10 28.17 8.88 -11.14
CA LYS A 10 27.42 8.11 -10.13
C LYS A 10 26.82 9.03 -9.07
N SER A 11 27.58 9.97 -8.52
CA SER A 11 27.11 10.94 -7.54
C SER A 11 25.95 11.78 -8.05
N LYS A 12 26.01 12.31 -9.28
CA LYS A 12 24.91 13.05 -9.90
C LYS A 12 23.65 12.21 -10.14
N LYS A 13 23.80 10.91 -10.46
CA LYS A 13 22.64 10.00 -10.58
C LYS A 13 21.97 9.74 -9.25
N TRP A 14 22.73 9.52 -8.19
CA TRP A 14 22.19 9.28 -6.83
C TRP A 14 21.44 10.52 -6.31
N CYS A 15 21.95 11.72 -6.56
CA CYS A 15 21.29 12.96 -6.15
C CYS A 15 19.89 13.14 -6.76
N LYS A 16 19.64 12.56 -7.94
CA LYS A 16 18.33 12.63 -8.63
C LYS A 16 17.25 11.72 -8.03
N TRP A 17 17.64 10.63 -7.38
CA TRP A 17 16.71 9.66 -6.79
C TRP A 17 16.48 9.87 -5.29
N LEU A 18 17.39 10.59 -4.64
CA LEU A 18 17.36 10.84 -3.21
C LEU A 18 16.04 11.48 -2.73
N PRO A 19 15.50 12.53 -3.40
CA PRO A 19 14.21 13.11 -3.00
C PRO A 19 13.04 12.14 -3.12
N LEU A 20 13.02 11.29 -4.14
CA LEU A 20 11.99 10.27 -4.32
C LEU A 20 12.07 9.20 -3.25
N LEU A 21 13.28 8.74 -2.92
CA LEU A 21 13.50 7.80 -1.82
C LEU A 21 13.10 8.41 -0.48
N ALA A 22 13.45 9.65 -0.22
CA ALA A 22 13.05 10.35 0.99
C ALA A 22 11.51 10.49 1.08
N ALA A 23 10.85 10.84 -0.02
CA ALA A 23 9.40 10.97 -0.08
C ALA A 23 8.66 9.63 0.18
N PHE A 24 9.29 8.50 -0.08
CA PHE A 24 8.78 7.18 0.26
C PHE A 24 9.14 6.78 1.71
N LEU A 25 10.41 6.95 2.08
CA LEU A 25 10.94 6.44 3.34
C LEU A 25 10.47 7.24 4.56
N ILE A 26 10.30 8.57 4.43
CA ILE A 26 9.87 9.40 5.55
C ILE A 26 8.47 9.01 6.04
N PRO A 27 7.42 8.94 5.18
CA PRO A 27 6.10 8.48 5.63
C PRO A 27 6.11 7.03 6.12
N LEU A 28 6.94 6.16 5.51
CA LEU A 28 7.10 4.79 5.95
C LEU A 28 7.64 4.72 7.38
N LEU A 29 8.75 5.42 7.65
CA LEU A 29 9.38 5.43 8.97
C LEU A 29 8.46 6.02 10.04
N ILE A 30 7.78 7.14 9.73
CA ILE A 30 6.80 7.73 10.65
C ILE A 30 5.69 6.73 10.97
N SER A 31 5.13 6.07 9.96
CA SER A 31 4.07 5.07 10.15
C SER A 31 4.56 3.88 10.98
N VAL A 32 5.78 3.40 10.75
CA VAL A 32 6.39 2.32 11.54
C VAL A 32 6.60 2.74 12.99
N ILE A 33 7.09 3.95 13.25
CA ILE A 33 7.26 4.48 14.61
C ILE A 33 5.92 4.54 15.34
N ILE A 34 4.86 5.01 14.66
CA ILE A 34 3.50 5.04 15.21
C ILE A 34 3.01 3.62 15.53
N CYS A 35 3.26 2.65 14.65
CA CYS A 35 2.88 1.27 14.88
C CYS A 35 3.60 0.64 16.08
N ILE A 36 4.87 0.99 16.29
CA ILE A 36 5.64 0.54 17.47
C ILE A 36 5.06 1.16 18.74
N ASP A 37 4.83 2.47 18.74
CA ASP A 37 4.34 3.21 19.91
C ASP A 37 2.94 2.74 20.35
N HIS A 38 2.09 2.42 19.39
CA HIS A 38 0.71 1.95 19.62
C HIS A 38 0.55 0.43 19.69
N GLU A 39 1.64 -0.33 19.69
CA GLU A 39 1.62 -1.80 19.72
C GLU A 39 0.79 -2.42 18.58
N VAL A 40 0.85 -1.84 17.38
CA VAL A 40 0.15 -2.34 16.20
C VAL A 40 0.99 -3.43 15.53
N TYR A 41 0.32 -4.46 14.98
CA TYR A 41 0.96 -5.51 14.21
C TYR A 41 1.90 -4.94 13.11
N PRO A 42 3.13 -5.48 12.94
CA PRO A 42 3.72 -6.68 13.55
C PRO A 42 4.41 -6.46 14.92
N PHE A 43 4.32 -5.29 15.52
CA PHE A 43 5.01 -4.91 16.75
C PHE A 43 4.17 -5.16 18.02
N GLY A 44 2.92 -5.55 17.87
CA GLY A 44 1.99 -5.89 18.96
C GLY A 44 0.72 -6.55 18.44
N GLU A 45 -0.30 -6.67 19.29
CA GLU A 45 -1.54 -7.39 18.99
C GLU A 45 -2.67 -6.48 18.46
N ARG A 46 -2.46 -5.15 18.44
CA ARG A 46 -3.48 -4.21 17.98
C ARG A 46 -3.48 -4.10 16.44
N CYS A 47 -4.64 -3.77 15.86
CA CYS A 47 -4.76 -3.50 14.43
C CYS A 47 -5.07 -2.02 14.16
N LEU A 48 -4.70 -1.54 12.97
CA LEU A 48 -5.04 -0.19 12.51
C LEU A 48 -6.52 -0.06 12.09
N LEU A 49 -7.19 -1.19 11.89
CA LEU A 49 -8.54 -1.21 11.34
C LEU A 49 -9.54 -0.84 12.44
N GLN A 50 -10.30 0.24 12.21
CA GLN A 50 -11.35 0.68 13.12
C GLN A 50 -12.64 0.91 12.34
N VAL A 51 -13.78 0.79 13.06
CA VAL A 51 -15.13 1.03 12.54
C VAL A 51 -15.34 0.31 11.21
N ASP A 52 -15.60 1.05 10.12
CA ASP A 52 -15.92 0.49 8.79
C ASP A 52 -14.79 -0.35 8.20
N MET A 53 -13.55 0.00 8.47
CA MET A 53 -12.42 -0.82 7.98
C MET A 53 -12.43 -2.22 8.58
N TYR A 54 -12.82 -2.36 9.81
CA TYR A 54 -12.94 -3.65 10.48
C TYR A 54 -14.25 -4.37 10.14
N HIS A 55 -15.40 -3.67 10.27
CA HIS A 55 -16.72 -4.28 10.14
C HIS A 55 -17.16 -4.46 8.67
N GLN A 56 -16.65 -3.66 7.76
CA GLN A 56 -17.07 -3.65 6.35
C GLN A 56 -15.96 -4.09 5.41
N TYR A 57 -14.81 -3.41 5.41
CA TYR A 57 -13.75 -3.71 4.45
C TYR A 57 -13.13 -5.09 4.68
N CYS A 58 -12.87 -5.48 5.94
CA CYS A 58 -12.25 -6.77 6.24
C CYS A 58 -13.08 -7.96 5.72
N PRO A 59 -14.40 -8.05 5.95
CA PRO A 59 -15.24 -9.07 5.32
C PRO A 59 -15.18 -9.05 3.78
N PHE A 60 -15.19 -7.88 3.16
CA PHE A 60 -15.13 -7.79 1.70
C PHE A 60 -13.79 -8.28 1.14
N PHE A 61 -12.68 -7.95 1.81
CA PHE A 61 -11.36 -8.46 1.45
C PHE A 61 -11.27 -9.97 1.64
N THR A 62 -11.83 -10.50 2.72
CA THR A 62 -11.85 -11.94 2.99
C THR A 62 -12.62 -12.69 1.92
N GLU A 63 -13.82 -12.23 1.60
CA GLU A 63 -14.64 -12.81 0.53
C GLU A 63 -13.93 -12.74 -0.85
N PHE A 64 -13.28 -11.63 -1.15
CA PHE A 64 -12.52 -11.47 -2.39
C PHE A 64 -11.40 -12.51 -2.51
N VAL A 65 -10.63 -12.69 -1.45
CA VAL A 65 -9.56 -13.69 -1.40
C VAL A 65 -10.12 -15.12 -1.54
N ASP A 66 -11.20 -15.41 -0.84
CA ASP A 66 -11.80 -16.75 -0.88
C ASP A 66 -12.36 -17.06 -2.27
N LYS A 67 -13.06 -16.13 -2.91
CA LYS A 67 -13.53 -16.29 -4.29
C LYS A 67 -12.40 -16.48 -5.31
N LEU A 68 -11.32 -15.71 -5.18
CA LEU A 68 -10.18 -15.86 -6.08
C LEU A 68 -9.47 -17.21 -5.90
N ARG A 69 -9.41 -17.72 -4.67
CA ARG A 69 -8.76 -19.00 -4.37
C ARG A 69 -9.62 -20.21 -4.71
N SER A 70 -10.94 -20.11 -4.56
CA SER A 70 -11.87 -21.17 -4.92
C SER A 70 -12.19 -21.20 -6.41
N GLY A 71 -11.86 -20.13 -7.15
CA GLY A 71 -12.25 -19.97 -8.55
C GLY A 71 -13.74 -19.64 -8.73
N GLU A 72 -14.40 -19.16 -7.68
CA GLU A 72 -15.81 -18.77 -7.74
C GLU A 72 -16.01 -17.49 -8.56
N SER A 73 -17.24 -17.36 -9.06
CA SER A 73 -17.61 -16.17 -9.82
C SER A 73 -17.56 -14.90 -8.98
N LEU A 74 -16.96 -13.85 -9.53
CA LEU A 74 -16.96 -12.51 -8.94
C LEU A 74 -18.24 -11.71 -9.21
N MET A 75 -19.24 -12.31 -9.86
CA MET A 75 -20.47 -11.61 -10.20
C MET A 75 -21.37 -11.38 -9.00
N TYR A 76 -21.48 -12.38 -8.12
CA TYR A 76 -22.41 -12.35 -6.99
C TYR A 76 -21.80 -13.03 -5.75
N SER A 77 -22.15 -12.55 -4.56
CA SER A 77 -21.81 -13.19 -3.30
C SER A 77 -23.02 -13.44 -2.45
N TRP A 78 -23.14 -14.65 -1.92
CA TRP A 78 -24.18 -15.04 -0.98
C TRP A 78 -23.78 -14.80 0.49
N THR A 79 -22.51 -14.61 0.75
CA THR A 79 -21.94 -14.48 2.10
C THR A 79 -21.95 -13.05 2.62
N ILE A 80 -22.14 -12.06 1.72
CA ILE A 80 -22.21 -10.65 2.08
C ILE A 80 -23.67 -10.21 2.19
N GLY A 81 -24.08 -9.83 3.39
CA GLY A 81 -25.46 -9.47 3.70
C GLY A 81 -26.41 -10.65 3.47
N LEU A 82 -27.48 -10.43 2.75
CA LEU A 82 -28.43 -11.46 2.29
C LEU A 82 -28.22 -11.85 0.83
N GLY A 83 -27.04 -11.57 0.30
CA GLY A 83 -26.67 -11.69 -1.11
C GLY A 83 -26.48 -10.32 -1.75
N ALA A 84 -25.36 -10.13 -2.44
CA ALA A 84 -25.01 -8.85 -3.06
C ALA A 84 -24.34 -9.03 -4.41
N ASP A 85 -24.52 -8.02 -5.30
CA ASP A 85 -23.73 -7.87 -6.50
C ASP A 85 -22.26 -7.59 -6.13
N PHE A 86 -21.41 -8.58 -6.37
CA PHE A 86 -20.00 -8.49 -5.97
C PHE A 86 -19.20 -7.61 -6.94
N VAL A 87 -19.64 -7.44 -8.19
CA VAL A 87 -18.95 -6.57 -9.17
C VAL A 87 -18.97 -5.12 -8.71
N SER A 88 -20.13 -4.64 -8.28
CA SER A 88 -20.28 -3.27 -7.76
C SER A 88 -19.44 -3.06 -6.52
N LEU A 89 -19.44 -4.04 -5.61
CA LEU A 89 -18.63 -4.03 -4.39
C LEU A 89 -17.13 -4.05 -4.72
N PHE A 90 -16.72 -4.89 -5.65
CA PHE A 90 -15.33 -4.93 -6.13
C PHE A 90 -14.91 -3.58 -6.72
N ALA A 91 -15.72 -2.99 -7.60
CA ALA A 91 -15.40 -1.72 -8.24
C ALA A 91 -15.26 -0.59 -7.22
N TYR A 92 -16.07 -0.59 -6.17
CA TYR A 92 -16.07 0.45 -5.14
C TYR A 92 -14.96 0.29 -4.11
N TYR A 93 -14.73 -0.94 -3.60
CA TYR A 93 -13.83 -1.19 -2.46
C TYR A 93 -12.53 -1.90 -2.81
N LEU A 94 -12.53 -2.77 -3.82
CA LEU A 94 -11.50 -3.78 -4.00
C LEU A 94 -10.64 -3.61 -5.26
N ALA A 95 -11.03 -2.72 -6.19
CA ALA A 95 -10.40 -2.58 -7.51
C ALA A 95 -8.96 -2.04 -7.50
N SER A 96 -8.41 -1.65 -6.35
CA SER A 96 -7.03 -1.19 -6.27
C SER A 96 -6.05 -2.32 -6.67
N PRO A 97 -5.07 -2.06 -7.57
CA PRO A 97 -4.10 -3.07 -7.97
C PRO A 97 -3.28 -3.61 -6.80
N LEU A 98 -3.08 -2.83 -5.74
CA LEU A 98 -2.38 -3.27 -4.54
C LEU A 98 -3.15 -4.35 -3.76
N ASN A 99 -4.46 -4.45 -3.93
CA ASN A 99 -5.27 -5.47 -3.26
C ASN A 99 -4.99 -6.89 -3.78
N TRP A 100 -4.46 -7.02 -4.99
CA TRP A 100 -4.07 -8.32 -5.55
C TRP A 100 -2.94 -9.00 -4.76
N PHE A 101 -2.13 -8.23 -4.03
CA PHE A 101 -1.13 -8.81 -3.10
C PHE A 101 -1.76 -9.62 -1.97
N LEU A 102 -3.06 -9.45 -1.69
CA LEU A 102 -3.80 -10.29 -0.75
C LEU A 102 -3.80 -11.78 -1.10
N LEU A 103 -3.64 -12.12 -2.39
CA LEU A 103 -3.51 -13.53 -2.81
C LEU A 103 -2.28 -14.23 -2.19
N LEU A 104 -1.26 -13.45 -1.86
CA LEU A 104 -0.04 -13.95 -1.21
C LEU A 104 -0.21 -14.07 0.32
N CYS A 105 -1.27 -13.49 0.88
CA CYS A 105 -1.52 -13.48 2.32
C CYS A 105 -2.06 -14.86 2.77
N PRO A 106 -1.52 -15.48 3.82
CA PRO A 106 -2.10 -16.70 4.39
C PRO A 106 -3.54 -16.47 4.89
N LYS A 107 -4.35 -17.54 4.90
CA LYS A 107 -5.70 -17.47 5.48
C LYS A 107 -5.63 -17.07 6.95
N GLY A 108 -6.47 -16.14 7.37
CA GLY A 108 -6.53 -15.66 8.76
C GLY A 108 -5.71 -14.40 9.04
N TYR A 109 -4.83 -13.95 8.13
CA TYR A 109 -3.99 -12.75 8.32
C TYR A 109 -4.43 -11.55 7.46
N VAL A 110 -5.70 -11.51 7.07
CA VAL A 110 -6.24 -10.44 6.20
C VAL A 110 -6.18 -9.08 6.91
N ILE A 111 -6.47 -9.03 8.21
CA ILE A 111 -6.47 -7.80 9.02
C ILE A 111 -5.05 -7.22 9.11
N GLU A 112 -4.09 -8.06 9.41
CA GLU A 112 -2.66 -7.70 9.51
C GLU A 112 -2.14 -7.22 8.17
N PHE A 113 -2.48 -7.94 7.11
CA PHE A 113 -2.11 -7.56 5.75
C PHE A 113 -2.72 -6.20 5.35
N MET A 114 -3.98 -5.95 5.69
CA MET A 114 -4.62 -4.65 5.43
C MET A 114 -3.90 -3.52 6.15
N SER A 115 -3.44 -3.73 7.39
CA SER A 115 -2.66 -2.75 8.16
C SER A 115 -1.35 -2.42 7.44
N ILE A 116 -0.61 -3.44 7.00
CA ILE A 116 0.62 -3.27 6.22
C ILE A 116 0.34 -2.54 4.89
N LEU A 117 -0.75 -2.90 4.22
CA LEU A 117 -1.15 -2.30 2.96
C LEU A 117 -1.47 -0.81 3.11
N MET A 118 -2.06 -0.38 4.24
CA MET A 118 -2.31 1.04 4.53
C MET A 118 -1.00 1.83 4.64
N ILE A 119 -0.04 1.32 5.39
CA ILE A 119 1.29 1.93 5.55
C ILE A 119 1.99 2.06 4.19
N LEU A 120 1.94 1.00 3.39
CA LEU A 120 2.50 0.99 2.04
C LEU A 120 1.83 2.03 1.12
N ARG A 121 0.49 2.15 1.17
CA ARG A 121 -0.25 3.14 0.38
C ARG A 121 0.15 4.57 0.72
N ILE A 122 0.25 4.90 2.00
CA ILE A 122 0.68 6.24 2.45
C ILE A 122 2.08 6.55 1.89
N SER A 123 3.00 5.60 1.99
CA SER A 123 4.36 5.75 1.49
C SER A 123 4.42 5.89 -0.03
N LEU A 124 3.62 5.12 -0.76
CA LEU A 124 3.50 5.22 -2.21
C LEU A 124 2.84 6.53 -2.66
N CYS A 125 1.89 7.08 -1.89
CA CYS A 125 1.33 8.41 -2.16
C CYS A 125 2.43 9.48 -2.10
N GLY A 126 3.31 9.45 -1.11
CA GLY A 126 4.46 10.35 -1.02
C GLY A 126 5.38 10.24 -2.25
N LEU A 127 5.74 9.00 -2.61
CA LEU A 127 6.57 8.71 -3.77
C LEU A 127 5.96 9.21 -5.10
N THR A 128 4.70 8.86 -5.34
CA THR A 128 4.01 9.21 -6.59
C THR A 128 3.80 10.72 -6.71
N PHE A 129 3.48 11.39 -5.62
CA PHE A 129 3.36 12.84 -5.60
C PHE A 129 4.70 13.54 -5.84
N ALA A 130 5.77 13.10 -5.20
CA ALA A 130 7.12 13.63 -5.45
C ALA A 130 7.56 13.39 -6.90
N TYR A 131 7.25 12.22 -7.47
CA TYR A 131 7.52 11.93 -8.87
C TYR A 131 6.73 12.86 -9.81
N TYR A 132 5.45 13.10 -9.51
CA TYR A 132 4.62 14.04 -10.26
C TYR A 132 5.22 15.46 -10.23
N LEU A 133 5.55 15.97 -9.04
CA LEU A 133 6.15 17.30 -8.90
C LEU A 133 7.47 17.43 -9.69
N LYS A 134 8.33 16.44 -9.57
CA LYS A 134 9.60 16.38 -10.32
C LYS A 134 9.37 16.45 -11.82
N LYS A 135 8.37 15.76 -12.34
CA LYS A 135 8.04 15.75 -13.78
C LYS A 135 7.35 17.03 -14.23
N HIS A 136 6.44 17.54 -13.41
CA HIS A 136 5.64 18.74 -13.75
C HIS A 136 6.51 20.00 -13.77
N PHE A 137 7.36 20.17 -12.75
CA PHE A 137 8.20 21.37 -12.62
C PHE A 137 9.58 21.23 -13.28
N HIS A 138 9.87 20.10 -13.90
CA HIS A 138 11.16 19.81 -14.55
C HIS A 138 12.38 20.09 -13.65
N THR A 139 12.26 19.85 -12.35
CA THR A 139 13.30 20.15 -11.37
C THR A 139 13.84 18.89 -10.73
N ASP A 140 15.16 18.89 -10.48
CA ASP A 140 15.84 17.87 -9.70
C ASP A 140 16.14 18.37 -8.26
N HIS A 141 15.60 19.54 -7.88
CA HIS A 141 15.84 20.12 -6.55
C HIS A 141 15.05 19.37 -5.47
N PRO A 142 15.68 19.07 -4.30
CA PRO A 142 15.02 18.31 -3.22
C PRO A 142 14.01 19.13 -2.39
N VAL A 143 13.87 20.43 -2.66
CA VAL A 143 13.10 21.40 -1.83
C VAL A 143 11.96 22.05 -2.63
N ILE A 144 11.27 21.29 -3.47
CA ILE A 144 9.99 21.74 -4.06
C ILE A 144 8.91 20.78 -3.67
#